data_5dd99a3f173c204af668f5f61a9af494
#
_entry.id   5dd99a3f173c204af668f5f61a9af494
#
_cell.length_a   1.000
_cell.length_b   1.000
_cell.length_c   1.000
_cell.angle_alpha   90.00
_cell.angle_beta   90.00
_cell.angle_gamma   90.00
#
_symmetry.space_group_name_H-M   'P 1'
#
loop_
_entity.id
_entity.type
_entity.pdbx_description
1 polymer ?
#
loop_
_entity_poly.entity_id
_entity_poly.type
_entity_poly.pdbx_seq_one_letter_code
_entity_poly.pdbx_strand_id
1 'polypeptide(L)'
;MHSCSDTFHGFPAFVDMLGGEFQTHGAQAKVECLNQDLSHPAVRHFGESFTVYDEIYLLKSFHRNRVHGLLTLDKHPNTKMPGDYPISWNKKVGSGSVFYTSLGHRNDVWENEKYQAHVLGGIRWALGLVKGDFKPQDTRYRVSQEEEKDGFKPLFNGVNLDGWKLRNPNGLKSWSAQNGMLVNEIPSGKHGTDIVSNSKFRDFIVRYEYMIPAGSNSGFYLRGRHEIQILDDYKNGKLKSGGNGGIYSFSAPSKFVSRKPGQWQTAEATIRGDLVTVMLNGVKIHDNLKVDRSTGGHLDENVDQPGPVMLQGDHGAIAFRKIRIKTLQ
;
A
#
# COMPACT_ATOMS: atom_id res chain seq x y z
N MET A 1 -14.12 -15.38 17.42
CA MET A 1 -12.67 -15.29 17.23
C MET A 1 -12.33 -16.28 16.13
N HIS A 2 -11.15 -16.51 15.74
CA HIS A 2 -10.63 -17.23 14.55
C HIS A 2 -11.72 -17.76 13.58
N SER A 3 -12.24 -18.96 13.78
CA SER A 3 -13.22 -19.62 12.90
C SER A 3 -14.64 -19.04 12.90
N CYS A 4 -14.94 -18.00 13.70
CA CYS A 4 -16.29 -17.42 13.74
C CYS A 4 -16.73 -16.86 12.36
N SER A 5 -15.80 -16.32 11.57
CA SER A 5 -16.10 -15.81 10.21
C SER A 5 -16.32 -16.92 9.18
N ASP A 6 -15.99 -18.17 9.52
CA ASP A 6 -16.22 -19.38 8.70
C ASP A 6 -17.52 -20.10 9.07
N THR A 7 -18.46 -19.38 9.68
CA THR A 7 -19.77 -19.90 10.07
C THR A 7 -20.88 -19.04 9.48
N PHE A 8 -22.05 -19.61 9.31
CA PHE A 8 -23.24 -18.93 8.78
C PHE A 8 -23.02 -18.25 7.43
N HIS A 9 -22.27 -18.89 6.54
CA HIS A 9 -22.13 -18.47 5.15
C HIS A 9 -23.51 -18.28 4.50
N GLY A 10 -23.66 -17.20 3.77
CA GLY A 10 -24.94 -16.89 3.13
C GLY A 10 -26.03 -16.36 4.07
N PHE A 11 -25.72 -16.04 5.34
CA PHE A 11 -26.63 -15.35 6.24
C PHE A 11 -26.22 -13.87 6.39
N PRO A 12 -26.75 -12.96 5.55
CA PRO A 12 -26.27 -11.58 5.43
C PRO A 12 -26.26 -10.80 6.74
N ALA A 13 -27.26 -11.00 7.61
CA ALA A 13 -27.33 -10.31 8.89
C ALA A 13 -26.17 -10.68 9.83
N PHE A 14 -25.72 -11.93 9.82
CA PHE A 14 -24.56 -12.38 10.61
C PHE A 14 -23.26 -11.81 10.04
N VAL A 15 -23.10 -11.88 8.72
CA VAL A 15 -21.91 -11.35 8.02
C VAL A 15 -21.79 -9.83 8.25
N ASP A 16 -22.90 -9.09 8.13
CA ASP A 16 -22.91 -7.64 8.41
C ASP A 16 -22.62 -7.35 9.89
N MET A 17 -23.20 -8.12 10.80
CA MET A 17 -22.92 -7.99 12.24
C MET A 17 -21.43 -8.21 12.52
N LEU A 18 -20.83 -9.27 12.01
CA LEU A 18 -19.42 -9.60 12.21
C LEU A 18 -18.51 -8.61 11.51
N GLY A 19 -18.86 -8.15 10.31
CA GLY A 19 -18.10 -7.20 9.49
C GLY A 19 -17.22 -7.82 8.43
N GLY A 20 -17.27 -9.14 8.23
CA GLY A 20 -16.54 -9.88 7.21
C GLY A 20 -16.83 -11.36 7.27
N GLU A 21 -16.53 -12.06 6.20
CA GLU A 21 -16.78 -13.49 6.01
C GLU A 21 -15.50 -14.17 5.51
N PHE A 22 -15.19 -15.35 6.04
CA PHE A 22 -14.07 -16.17 5.56
C PHE A 22 -14.23 -16.49 4.07
N GLN A 23 -13.18 -16.33 3.32
CA GLN A 23 -13.10 -16.72 1.92
C GLN A 23 -12.18 -17.93 1.74
N THR A 24 -10.98 -17.84 2.27
CA THR A 24 -9.95 -18.87 2.17
C THR A 24 -8.79 -18.57 3.12
N HIS A 25 -7.84 -19.49 3.20
CA HIS A 25 -6.52 -19.29 3.79
C HIS A 25 -5.45 -19.99 2.96
N GLY A 26 -4.20 -19.60 3.15
CA GLY A 26 -3.04 -20.33 2.61
C GLY A 26 -2.36 -21.17 3.68
N ALA A 27 -1.12 -21.59 3.45
CA ALA A 27 -0.29 -22.20 4.47
C ALA A 27 -0.08 -21.23 5.65
N GLN A 28 0.05 -21.78 6.87
CA GLN A 28 0.44 -20.99 8.04
C GLN A 28 1.70 -20.18 7.73
N ALA A 29 1.72 -18.93 8.19
CA ALA A 29 2.77 -17.99 7.83
C ALA A 29 3.19 -17.12 9.02
N LYS A 30 4.48 -16.75 9.04
CA LYS A 30 4.96 -15.70 9.92
C LYS A 30 4.62 -14.35 9.30
N VAL A 31 3.80 -13.58 10.00
CA VAL A 31 3.32 -12.26 9.54
C VAL A 31 3.58 -11.18 10.59
N GLU A 32 3.70 -9.96 10.12
CA GLU A 32 3.76 -8.76 10.93
C GLU A 32 2.42 -8.02 10.82
N CYS A 33 1.60 -8.15 11.85
CA CYS A 33 0.31 -7.46 11.94
C CYS A 33 0.54 -6.00 12.36
N LEU A 34 0.19 -5.07 11.48
CA LEU A 34 0.32 -3.64 11.70
C LEU A 34 -0.81 -3.13 12.59
N ASN A 35 -0.46 -2.42 13.67
CA ASN A 35 -1.41 -1.82 14.58
C ASN A 35 -2.03 -0.57 13.97
N GLN A 36 -3.36 -0.52 13.91
CA GLN A 36 -4.13 0.56 13.30
C GLN A 36 -4.62 1.61 14.32
N ASP A 37 -4.52 1.30 15.63
CA ASP A 37 -4.90 2.22 16.72
C ASP A 37 -4.03 1.98 17.96
N LEU A 38 -2.97 2.79 18.09
CA LEU A 38 -2.01 2.71 19.20
C LEU A 38 -2.62 3.00 20.58
N SER A 39 -3.85 3.51 20.63
CA SER A 39 -4.54 3.86 21.86
C SER A 39 -5.56 2.80 22.33
N HIS A 40 -6.05 1.97 21.40
CA HIS A 40 -7.13 1.03 21.68
C HIS A 40 -6.69 -0.09 22.64
N PRO A 41 -7.48 -0.40 23.69
CA PRO A 41 -7.11 -1.35 24.75
C PRO A 41 -6.78 -2.77 24.24
N ALA A 42 -7.34 -3.18 23.11
CA ALA A 42 -7.05 -4.48 22.53
C ALA A 42 -5.66 -4.57 21.83
N VAL A 43 -5.06 -3.45 21.43
CA VAL A 43 -3.84 -3.48 20.59
C VAL A 43 -2.71 -2.55 21.03
N ARG A 44 -2.95 -1.59 21.93
CA ARG A 44 -1.94 -0.60 22.38
C ARG A 44 -0.64 -1.22 22.91
N HIS A 45 -0.72 -2.42 23.49
CA HIS A 45 0.44 -3.12 24.06
C HIS A 45 1.36 -3.77 23.02
N PHE A 46 0.92 -3.83 21.75
CA PHE A 46 1.77 -4.29 20.64
C PHE A 46 2.77 -3.23 20.15
N GLY A 47 2.54 -1.93 20.46
CA GLY A 47 3.23 -0.85 19.78
C GLY A 47 2.78 -0.77 18.32
N GLU A 48 3.70 -0.50 17.39
CA GLU A 48 3.40 -0.32 15.97
C GLU A 48 3.01 -1.62 15.26
N SER A 49 3.51 -2.77 15.73
CA SER A 49 3.22 -4.06 15.10
C SER A 49 3.33 -5.25 16.06
N PHE A 50 2.74 -6.37 15.65
CA PHE A 50 2.80 -7.65 16.33
C PHE A 50 3.16 -8.77 15.35
N THR A 51 4.29 -9.43 15.58
CA THR A 51 4.70 -10.58 14.76
C THR A 51 4.15 -11.88 15.34
N VAL A 52 3.51 -12.68 14.49
CA VAL A 52 2.91 -13.97 14.86
C VAL A 52 3.11 -14.99 13.74
N TYR A 53 3.18 -16.29 14.09
CA TYR A 53 3.09 -17.40 13.15
C TYR A 53 1.76 -18.08 13.37
N ASP A 54 0.87 -17.99 12.39
CA ASP A 54 -0.51 -18.51 12.51
C ASP A 54 -1.10 -18.84 11.13
N GLU A 55 -2.31 -19.38 11.11
CA GLU A 55 -3.14 -19.45 9.93
C GLU A 55 -3.84 -18.11 9.73
N ILE A 56 -3.67 -17.53 8.55
CA ILE A 56 -4.18 -16.19 8.25
C ILE A 56 -5.38 -16.30 7.31
N TYR A 57 -6.53 -15.87 7.77
CA TYR A 57 -7.75 -15.81 6.99
C TYR A 57 -7.73 -14.66 5.99
N LEU A 58 -8.08 -14.97 4.75
CA LEU A 58 -8.45 -14.01 3.73
C LEU A 58 -9.97 -13.88 3.73
N LEU A 59 -10.44 -12.64 3.74
CA LEU A 59 -11.85 -12.34 3.96
C LEU A 59 -12.51 -11.81 2.68
N LYS A 60 -13.78 -12.12 2.50
CA LYS A 60 -14.69 -11.47 1.56
C LYS A 60 -15.74 -10.68 2.35
N SER A 61 -16.53 -9.87 1.65
CA SER A 61 -17.61 -9.08 2.26
C SER A 61 -17.14 -8.13 3.38
N PHE A 62 -15.85 -7.82 3.42
CA PHE A 62 -15.26 -6.89 4.38
C PHE A 62 -15.30 -5.45 3.83
N HIS A 63 -15.74 -4.52 4.66
CA HIS A 63 -15.82 -3.11 4.28
C HIS A 63 -15.18 -2.24 5.36
N ARG A 64 -13.99 -1.73 5.08
CA ARG A 64 -13.22 -0.93 6.04
C ARG A 64 -13.97 0.31 6.57
N ASN A 65 -14.82 0.90 5.77
CA ASN A 65 -15.66 2.04 6.17
C ASN A 65 -16.83 1.68 7.12
N ARG A 66 -16.96 0.41 7.49
CA ARG A 66 -18.01 -0.07 8.43
C ARG A 66 -17.44 -0.62 9.74
N VAL A 67 -16.13 -0.65 9.87
CA VAL A 67 -15.43 -1.20 11.04
C VAL A 67 -14.32 -0.26 11.49
N HIS A 68 -13.93 -0.35 12.75
CA HIS A 68 -12.71 0.24 13.26
C HIS A 68 -11.62 -0.83 13.23
N GLY A 69 -10.63 -0.67 12.36
CA GLY A 69 -9.53 -1.63 12.22
C GLY A 69 -8.60 -1.60 13.43
N LEU A 70 -8.19 -2.76 13.89
CA LEU A 70 -7.25 -2.91 15.00
C LEU A 70 -5.90 -3.46 14.51
N LEU A 71 -5.94 -4.56 13.75
CA LEU A 71 -4.74 -5.17 13.13
C LEU A 71 -5.02 -5.46 11.66
N THR A 72 -4.01 -5.23 10.81
CA THR A 72 -4.05 -5.57 9.39
C THR A 72 -2.68 -6.00 8.88
N LEU A 73 -2.63 -6.65 7.71
CA LEU A 73 -1.41 -6.80 6.93
C LEU A 73 -1.50 -5.85 5.72
N ASP A 74 -0.36 -5.32 5.30
CA ASP A 74 -0.21 -4.51 4.08
C ASP A 74 0.18 -5.35 2.85
N LYS A 75 0.23 -6.68 3.04
CA LYS A 75 0.56 -7.67 2.00
C LYS A 75 0.00 -9.03 2.34
N HIS A 76 -0.32 -9.79 1.30
CA HIS A 76 -0.81 -11.16 1.40
C HIS A 76 0.16 -12.04 2.20
N PRO A 77 -0.31 -12.86 3.16
CA PRO A 77 0.55 -13.62 4.08
C PRO A 77 1.55 -14.55 3.37
N ASN A 78 1.14 -15.19 2.28
CA ASN A 78 1.95 -16.17 1.56
C ASN A 78 2.63 -15.58 0.31
N THR A 79 1.89 -14.93 -0.60
CA THR A 79 2.41 -14.44 -1.89
C THR A 79 3.14 -13.10 -1.79
N LYS A 80 2.95 -12.36 -0.68
CA LYS A 80 3.46 -11.00 -0.47
C LYS A 80 2.91 -9.97 -1.47
N MET A 81 1.81 -10.29 -2.14
CA MET A 81 1.05 -9.32 -2.93
C MET A 81 0.61 -8.16 -2.03
N PRO A 82 0.91 -6.90 -2.39
CA PRO A 82 0.48 -5.76 -1.60
C PRO A 82 -1.05 -5.63 -1.60
N GLY A 83 -1.61 -5.16 -0.49
CA GLY A 83 -3.05 -4.99 -0.32
C GLY A 83 -3.43 -4.85 1.14
N ASP A 84 -4.71 -4.61 1.42
CA ASP A 84 -5.25 -4.53 2.76
C ASP A 84 -5.86 -5.88 3.18
N TYR A 85 -5.21 -6.55 4.12
CA TYR A 85 -5.65 -7.86 4.65
C TYR A 85 -5.98 -7.73 6.13
N PRO A 86 -7.25 -7.47 6.49
CA PRO A 86 -7.67 -7.22 7.86
C PRO A 86 -7.55 -8.49 8.71
N ILE A 87 -7.04 -8.31 9.93
CA ILE A 87 -6.82 -9.37 10.91
C ILE A 87 -7.75 -9.22 12.11
N SER A 88 -7.92 -8.00 12.60
CA SER A 88 -8.75 -7.71 13.77
C SER A 88 -9.41 -6.35 13.64
N TRP A 89 -10.65 -6.27 14.11
CA TRP A 89 -11.43 -5.04 14.13
C TRP A 89 -12.48 -5.06 15.23
N ASN A 90 -13.10 -3.90 15.45
CA ASN A 90 -14.29 -3.77 16.26
C ASN A 90 -15.35 -2.92 15.55
N LYS A 91 -16.60 -3.00 16.00
CA LYS A 91 -17.72 -2.17 15.53
C LYS A 91 -18.87 -2.16 16.52
N LYS A 92 -19.76 -1.19 16.39
CA LYS A 92 -21.08 -1.19 17.04
C LYS A 92 -22.14 -1.75 16.10
N VAL A 93 -23.08 -2.53 16.68
CA VAL A 93 -24.24 -3.08 15.98
C VAL A 93 -25.46 -2.87 16.88
N GLY A 94 -26.31 -1.91 16.52
CA GLY A 94 -27.37 -1.46 17.43
C GLY A 94 -26.79 -1.00 18.77
N SER A 95 -27.26 -1.51 19.87
CA SER A 95 -26.73 -1.26 21.22
C SER A 95 -25.53 -2.16 21.58
N GLY A 96 -25.26 -3.18 20.78
CA GLY A 96 -24.19 -4.15 21.02
C GLY A 96 -22.82 -3.72 20.50
N SER A 97 -21.81 -4.50 20.87
CA SER A 97 -20.43 -4.32 20.43
C SER A 97 -19.86 -5.63 19.92
N VAL A 98 -19.14 -5.58 18.80
CA VAL A 98 -18.47 -6.71 18.20
C VAL A 98 -16.97 -6.45 18.21
N PHE A 99 -16.21 -7.37 18.76
CA PHE A 99 -14.76 -7.47 18.63
C PHE A 99 -14.44 -8.77 17.90
N TYR A 100 -13.65 -8.67 16.86
CA TYR A 100 -13.21 -9.83 16.06
C TYR A 100 -11.69 -9.86 15.92
N THR A 101 -11.12 -11.05 15.94
CA THR A 101 -9.76 -11.34 15.53
C THR A 101 -9.72 -12.70 14.83
N SER A 102 -9.03 -12.79 13.68
CA SER A 102 -8.82 -14.02 12.94
C SER A 102 -7.59 -14.81 13.43
N LEU A 103 -6.84 -14.31 14.40
CA LEU A 103 -5.74 -15.03 15.02
C LEU A 103 -6.26 -16.08 16.01
N GLY A 104 -5.42 -17.09 16.30
CA GLY A 104 -5.70 -18.12 17.30
C GLY A 104 -6.06 -19.49 16.73
N HIS A 105 -5.58 -19.84 15.54
CA HIS A 105 -5.64 -21.20 15.02
C HIS A 105 -4.71 -22.13 15.81
N ARG A 106 -3.52 -21.65 16.16
CA ARG A 106 -2.47 -22.44 16.81
C ARG A 106 -2.56 -22.33 18.33
N ASN A 107 -2.22 -23.44 19.03
CA ASN A 107 -2.17 -23.46 20.50
C ASN A 107 -1.13 -22.49 21.07
N ASP A 108 0.06 -22.40 20.45
CA ASP A 108 1.13 -21.49 20.89
C ASP A 108 0.77 -20.00 20.75
N VAL A 109 -0.18 -19.66 19.88
CA VAL A 109 -0.75 -18.31 19.82
C VAL A 109 -1.58 -18.03 21.08
N TRP A 110 -2.36 -19.00 21.57
CA TRP A 110 -3.13 -18.86 22.82
C TRP A 110 -2.26 -18.80 24.06
N GLU A 111 -1.07 -19.38 24.04
CA GLU A 111 -0.08 -19.32 25.12
C GLU A 111 0.70 -17.99 25.14
N ASN A 112 0.61 -17.21 24.05
CA ASN A 112 1.29 -15.92 23.94
C ASN A 112 0.61 -14.83 24.77
N GLU A 113 1.31 -14.29 25.77
CA GLU A 113 0.76 -13.28 26.71
C GLU A 113 0.28 -12.01 25.98
N LYS A 114 0.93 -11.58 24.90
CA LYS A 114 0.49 -10.43 24.10
C LYS A 114 -0.82 -10.72 23.39
N TYR A 115 -0.98 -11.95 22.86
CA TYR A 115 -2.25 -12.35 22.25
C TYR A 115 -3.37 -12.47 23.31
N GLN A 116 -3.09 -13.01 24.47
CA GLN A 116 -4.04 -13.06 25.58
C GLN A 116 -4.49 -11.66 26.00
N ALA A 117 -3.55 -10.70 26.10
CA ALA A 117 -3.87 -9.30 26.37
C ALA A 117 -4.73 -8.65 25.26
N HIS A 118 -4.50 -9.02 23.98
CA HIS A 118 -5.32 -8.60 22.84
C HIS A 118 -6.76 -9.08 22.98
N VAL A 119 -6.95 -10.35 23.23
CA VAL A 119 -8.29 -10.95 23.41
C VAL A 119 -8.99 -10.37 24.62
N LEU A 120 -8.30 -10.28 25.78
CA LEU A 120 -8.87 -9.70 26.99
C LEU A 120 -9.25 -8.24 26.82
N GLY A 121 -8.41 -7.43 26.18
CA GLY A 121 -8.68 -6.04 25.86
C GLY A 121 -9.91 -5.87 24.99
N GLY A 122 -10.05 -6.71 23.95
CA GLY A 122 -11.22 -6.73 23.08
C GLY A 122 -12.51 -7.15 23.79
N ILE A 123 -12.46 -8.18 24.63
CA ILE A 123 -13.61 -8.62 25.44
C ILE A 123 -14.04 -7.50 26.41
N ARG A 124 -13.10 -6.90 27.15
CA ARG A 124 -13.40 -5.82 28.09
C ARG A 124 -14.01 -4.61 27.37
N TRP A 125 -13.52 -4.29 26.18
CA TRP A 125 -14.12 -3.24 25.35
C TRP A 125 -15.55 -3.61 24.91
N ALA A 126 -15.76 -4.82 24.43
CA ALA A 126 -17.09 -5.30 24.00
C ALA A 126 -18.13 -5.28 25.13
N LEU A 127 -17.70 -5.57 26.36
CA LEU A 127 -18.51 -5.51 27.58
C LEU A 127 -18.67 -4.08 28.12
N GLY A 128 -18.07 -3.07 27.52
CA GLY A 128 -18.15 -1.68 27.97
C GLY A 128 -17.33 -1.38 29.22
N LEU A 129 -16.46 -2.27 29.67
CA LEU A 129 -15.61 -2.11 30.87
C LEU A 129 -14.44 -1.17 30.66
N VAL A 130 -14.03 -0.95 29.40
CA VAL A 130 -12.96 -0.02 29.03
C VAL A 130 -13.37 0.78 27.78
N LYS A 131 -12.86 2.01 27.68
CA LYS A 131 -13.11 2.87 26.51
C LYS A 131 -12.15 2.51 25.38
N GLY A 132 -12.60 2.66 24.13
CA GLY A 132 -11.83 2.51 22.89
C GLY A 132 -12.68 2.99 21.73
N ASP A 133 -12.06 3.46 20.67
CA ASP A 133 -12.77 3.92 19.47
C ASP A 133 -13.40 2.74 18.71
N PHE A 134 -14.46 3.03 17.97
CA PHE A 134 -15.17 2.08 17.12
C PHE A 134 -15.56 2.67 15.76
N LYS A 135 -15.26 3.96 15.56
CA LYS A 135 -15.53 4.62 14.29
C LYS A 135 -14.48 4.19 13.25
N PRO A 136 -14.87 3.96 12.00
CA PRO A 136 -13.91 3.70 10.93
C PRO A 136 -12.82 4.78 10.90
N GLN A 137 -11.57 4.37 10.73
CA GLN A 137 -10.46 5.31 10.63
C GLN A 137 -10.52 6.11 9.31
N ASP A 138 -10.14 7.38 9.39
CA ASP A 138 -9.88 8.19 8.20
C ASP A 138 -8.51 7.78 7.60
N THR A 139 -8.54 7.11 6.47
CA THR A 139 -7.34 6.68 5.75
C THR A 139 -6.78 7.75 4.81
N ARG A 140 -7.35 8.97 4.81
CA ARG A 140 -6.87 10.07 4.01
C ARG A 140 -5.41 10.38 4.31
N TYR A 141 -4.59 10.40 3.25
CA TYR A 141 -3.22 10.82 3.37
C TYR A 141 -3.14 12.34 3.48
N ARG A 142 -2.40 12.81 4.47
CA ARG A 142 -2.05 14.22 4.65
C ARG A 142 -0.53 14.33 4.74
N VAL A 143 0.03 15.34 4.12
CA VAL A 143 1.44 15.67 4.32
C VAL A 143 1.68 16.19 5.73
N SER A 144 2.91 16.08 6.23
CA SER A 144 3.26 16.69 7.51
C SER A 144 3.15 18.21 7.44
N GLN A 145 3.00 18.87 8.59
CA GLN A 145 2.97 20.33 8.66
C GLN A 145 4.26 20.98 8.09
N GLU A 146 5.39 20.30 8.23
CA GLU A 146 6.68 20.74 7.67
C GLU A 146 6.66 20.64 6.14
N GLU A 147 6.23 19.51 5.59
CA GLU A 147 6.10 19.32 4.14
C GLU A 147 5.06 20.28 3.52
N GLU A 148 3.96 20.56 4.23
CA GLU A 148 2.94 21.51 3.78
C GLU A 148 3.51 22.95 3.70
N LYS A 149 4.27 23.36 4.72
CA LYS A 149 4.99 24.67 4.71
C LYS A 149 6.03 24.73 3.59
N ASP A 150 6.69 23.61 3.28
CA ASP A 150 7.63 23.51 2.16
C ASP A 150 6.93 23.43 0.79
N GLY A 151 5.60 23.40 0.74
CA GLY A 151 4.80 23.45 -0.49
C GLY A 151 4.41 22.10 -1.07
N PHE A 152 4.64 21.00 -0.36
CA PHE A 152 4.14 19.68 -0.77
C PHE A 152 2.63 19.56 -0.59
N LYS A 153 1.99 18.88 -1.53
CA LYS A 153 0.56 18.52 -1.49
C LYS A 153 0.39 17.04 -1.79
N PRO A 154 -0.62 16.36 -1.20
CA PRO A 154 -0.95 15.00 -1.58
C PRO A 154 -1.29 14.93 -3.08
N LEU A 155 -0.69 14.00 -3.80
CA LEU A 155 -1.06 13.66 -5.18
C LEU A 155 -2.03 12.47 -5.21
N PHE A 156 -1.96 11.61 -4.20
CA PHE A 156 -2.93 10.54 -3.93
C PHE A 156 -3.55 10.78 -2.56
N ASN A 157 -4.89 10.75 -2.49
CA ASN A 157 -5.63 11.11 -1.27
C ASN A 157 -5.72 9.97 -0.23
N GLY A 158 -5.31 8.74 -0.57
CA GLY A 158 -5.37 7.58 0.31
C GLY A 158 -6.74 6.88 0.40
N VAL A 159 -7.80 7.45 -0.18
CA VAL A 159 -9.19 6.98 0.02
C VAL A 159 -9.80 6.41 -1.26
N ASN A 160 -9.55 7.06 -2.39
CA ASN A 160 -10.13 6.70 -3.69
C ASN A 160 -9.22 7.13 -4.84
N LEU A 161 -9.67 6.91 -6.07
CA LEU A 161 -8.91 7.26 -7.28
C LEU A 161 -9.17 8.68 -7.79
N ASP A 162 -9.77 9.57 -6.98
CA ASP A 162 -9.97 10.97 -7.37
C ASP A 162 -8.62 11.62 -7.68
N GLY A 163 -8.55 12.33 -8.79
CA GLY A 163 -7.31 12.89 -9.30
C GLY A 163 -6.51 11.97 -10.22
N TRP A 164 -6.98 10.73 -10.45
CA TRP A 164 -6.35 9.73 -11.31
C TRP A 164 -7.32 9.17 -12.35
N LYS A 165 -6.81 8.71 -13.47
CA LYS A 165 -7.57 8.01 -14.51
C LYS A 165 -6.71 6.96 -15.21
N LEU A 166 -7.35 5.94 -15.77
CA LEU A 166 -6.66 4.97 -16.62
C LEU A 166 -6.09 5.67 -17.87
N ARG A 167 -4.86 5.33 -18.26
CA ARG A 167 -4.26 5.76 -19.54
C ARG A 167 -5.12 5.30 -20.71
N ASN A 168 -5.58 4.06 -20.68
CA ASN A 168 -6.57 3.52 -21.60
C ASN A 168 -7.92 3.39 -20.86
N PRO A 169 -8.91 4.24 -21.16
CA PRO A 169 -10.22 4.18 -20.49
C PRO A 169 -10.94 2.83 -20.59
N ASN A 170 -10.66 2.06 -21.65
CA ASN A 170 -11.22 0.73 -21.89
C ASN A 170 -10.32 -0.41 -21.36
N GLY A 171 -9.21 -0.08 -20.74
CA GLY A 171 -8.30 -1.06 -20.17
C GLY A 171 -8.83 -1.72 -18.90
N LEU A 172 -8.12 -2.75 -18.44
CA LEU A 172 -8.47 -3.44 -17.20
C LEU A 172 -8.40 -2.48 -16.00
N LYS A 173 -9.48 -2.42 -15.24
CA LYS A 173 -9.57 -1.65 -13.99
C LYS A 173 -8.88 -2.43 -12.86
N SER A 174 -7.55 -2.43 -12.86
CA SER A 174 -6.72 -3.16 -11.88
C SER A 174 -6.30 -2.31 -10.68
N TRP A 175 -6.55 -1.00 -10.71
CA TRP A 175 -6.18 -0.08 -9.64
C TRP A 175 -7.33 0.14 -8.66
N SER A 176 -6.98 0.16 -7.37
CA SER A 176 -7.91 0.47 -6.28
C SER A 176 -7.20 1.21 -5.14
N ALA A 177 -7.97 1.95 -4.35
CA ALA A 177 -7.50 2.52 -3.09
C ALA A 177 -7.83 1.55 -1.95
N GLN A 178 -6.82 1.13 -1.19
CA GLN A 178 -6.94 0.15 -0.11
C GLN A 178 -6.17 0.65 1.13
N ASN A 179 -6.86 1.06 2.17
CA ASN A 179 -6.26 1.47 3.45
C ASN A 179 -5.06 2.41 3.32
N GLY A 180 -5.22 3.52 2.58
CA GLY A 180 -4.16 4.50 2.36
C GLY A 180 -3.16 4.15 1.25
N MET A 181 -3.31 2.99 0.62
CA MET A 181 -2.48 2.52 -0.50
C MET A 181 -3.22 2.64 -1.83
N LEU A 182 -2.51 2.97 -2.89
CA LEU A 182 -2.92 2.86 -4.28
C LEU A 182 -2.36 1.54 -4.81
N VAL A 183 -3.23 0.54 -4.99
CA VAL A 183 -2.84 -0.84 -5.28
C VAL A 183 -3.23 -1.21 -6.70
N ASN A 184 -2.30 -1.80 -7.43
CA ASN A 184 -2.52 -2.45 -8.72
C ASN A 184 -2.52 -3.97 -8.53
N GLU A 185 -3.66 -4.62 -8.75
CA GLU A 185 -3.81 -6.07 -8.72
C GLU A 185 -4.21 -6.57 -10.10
N ILE A 186 -3.34 -7.37 -10.71
CA ILE A 186 -3.58 -7.92 -12.04
C ILE A 186 -4.02 -9.37 -11.89
N PRO A 187 -5.23 -9.74 -12.30
CA PRO A 187 -5.67 -11.13 -12.33
C PRO A 187 -4.75 -11.98 -13.22
N SER A 188 -4.52 -13.24 -12.83
CA SER A 188 -3.67 -14.17 -13.58
C SER A 188 -4.06 -14.23 -15.07
N GLY A 189 -3.08 -14.16 -15.95
CA GLY A 189 -3.29 -14.22 -17.41
C GLY A 189 -3.89 -12.93 -18.02
N LYS A 190 -3.99 -11.84 -17.26
CA LYS A 190 -4.44 -10.52 -17.76
C LYS A 190 -3.28 -9.54 -17.81
N HIS A 191 -3.45 -8.50 -18.62
CA HIS A 191 -2.59 -7.31 -18.61
C HIS A 191 -3.33 -6.18 -17.91
N GLY A 192 -2.65 -5.50 -16.98
CA GLY A 192 -3.19 -4.33 -16.32
C GLY A 192 -3.17 -3.10 -17.22
N THR A 193 -3.41 -1.94 -16.63
CA THR A 193 -3.47 -0.67 -17.35
C THR A 193 -2.75 0.39 -16.53
N ASP A 194 -1.96 1.24 -17.18
CA ASP A 194 -1.33 2.38 -16.52
C ASP A 194 -2.37 3.38 -16.01
N ILE A 195 -2.02 4.07 -14.93
CA ILE A 195 -2.84 5.14 -14.36
C ILE A 195 -2.08 6.47 -14.44
N VAL A 196 -2.79 7.56 -14.77
CA VAL A 196 -2.20 8.89 -14.92
C VAL A 196 -2.90 9.91 -14.03
N SER A 197 -2.14 10.85 -13.46
CA SER A 197 -2.73 11.97 -12.72
C SER A 197 -3.52 12.90 -13.66
N ASN A 198 -4.62 13.47 -13.17
CA ASN A 198 -5.39 14.47 -13.92
C ASN A 198 -4.60 15.78 -14.07
N SER A 199 -3.82 16.13 -13.04
CA SER A 199 -2.95 17.30 -13.04
C SER A 199 -1.67 17.05 -13.83
N LYS A 200 -1.17 18.11 -14.49
CA LYS A 200 0.08 18.13 -15.24
C LYS A 200 1.10 19.02 -14.54
N PHE A 201 2.36 18.65 -14.59
CA PHE A 201 3.46 19.35 -13.92
C PHE A 201 4.63 19.50 -14.90
N ARG A 202 5.36 20.61 -14.82
CA ARG A 202 6.61 20.81 -15.58
C ARG A 202 7.82 20.49 -14.69
N ASP A 203 8.12 21.38 -13.76
CA ASP A 203 9.22 21.25 -12.82
C ASP A 203 8.68 20.94 -11.43
N PHE A 204 9.14 19.87 -10.82
CA PHE A 204 8.58 19.42 -9.54
C PHE A 204 9.51 18.49 -8.78
N ILE A 205 9.24 18.35 -7.49
CA ILE A 205 9.74 17.30 -6.62
C ILE A 205 8.55 16.39 -6.29
N VAL A 206 8.72 15.09 -6.43
CA VAL A 206 7.72 14.09 -6.01
C VAL A 206 8.36 13.12 -5.03
N ARG A 207 7.62 12.80 -3.96
CA ARG A 207 7.99 11.79 -2.96
C ARG A 207 6.93 10.71 -2.94
N TYR A 208 7.35 9.46 -2.84
CA TYR A 208 6.43 8.33 -2.75
C TYR A 208 7.09 7.14 -2.06
N GLU A 209 6.25 6.24 -1.57
CA GLU A 209 6.68 4.92 -1.14
C GLU A 209 6.04 3.88 -2.06
N TYR A 210 6.78 2.80 -2.36
CA TYR A 210 6.25 1.69 -3.15
C TYR A 210 6.67 0.34 -2.58
N MET A 211 5.86 -0.68 -2.85
CA MET A 211 6.12 -2.08 -2.50
C MET A 211 5.71 -2.99 -3.65
N ILE A 212 6.60 -3.90 -4.04
CA ILE A 212 6.34 -4.91 -5.07
C ILE A 212 6.52 -6.32 -4.51
N PRO A 213 5.76 -7.30 -5.00
CA PRO A 213 6.01 -8.71 -4.73
C PRO A 213 7.20 -9.23 -5.54
N ALA A 214 7.63 -10.47 -5.25
CA ALA A 214 8.70 -11.12 -5.99
C ALA A 214 8.36 -11.27 -7.49
N GLY A 215 9.34 -10.96 -8.34
CA GLY A 215 9.23 -11.04 -9.79
C GLY A 215 8.41 -9.92 -10.44
N SER A 216 7.93 -8.93 -9.69
CA SER A 216 7.12 -7.85 -10.24
C SER A 216 7.94 -6.77 -10.94
N ASN A 217 7.28 -6.11 -11.89
CA ASN A 217 7.78 -5.00 -12.69
C ASN A 217 6.72 -3.88 -12.74
N SER A 218 7.16 -2.64 -12.63
CA SER A 218 6.35 -1.43 -12.71
C SER A 218 7.26 -0.24 -13.04
N GLY A 219 6.70 0.99 -13.10
CA GLY A 219 7.47 2.21 -13.34
C GLY A 219 6.76 3.43 -12.78
N PHE A 220 7.55 4.43 -12.40
CA PHE A 220 7.07 5.75 -12.00
C PHE A 220 7.55 6.78 -13.03
N TYR A 221 6.63 7.34 -13.81
CA TYR A 221 6.96 8.25 -14.91
C TYR A 221 6.82 9.71 -14.51
N LEU A 222 7.92 10.45 -14.61
CA LEU A 222 7.93 11.91 -14.51
C LEU A 222 7.38 12.51 -15.80
N ARG A 223 6.40 13.40 -15.71
CA ARG A 223 5.68 14.02 -16.86
C ARG A 223 5.05 12.99 -17.82
N GLY A 224 4.89 11.72 -17.37
CA GLY A 224 4.43 10.63 -18.25
C GLY A 224 5.44 10.23 -19.35
N ARG A 225 6.70 10.63 -19.27
CA ARG A 225 7.70 10.47 -20.33
C ARG A 225 9.01 9.87 -19.86
N HIS A 226 9.43 10.12 -18.61
CA HIS A 226 10.71 9.64 -18.07
C HIS A 226 10.46 8.66 -16.95
N GLU A 227 10.70 7.38 -17.24
CA GLU A 227 10.48 6.29 -16.30
C GLU A 227 11.64 6.13 -15.33
N ILE A 228 11.30 6.16 -14.06
CA ILE A 228 12.10 5.59 -12.98
C ILE A 228 11.64 4.14 -12.84
N GLN A 229 12.48 3.20 -13.24
CA GLN A 229 12.15 1.77 -13.26
C GLN A 229 11.92 1.24 -11.84
N ILE A 230 10.89 0.43 -11.67
CA ILE A 230 10.58 -0.31 -10.44
C ILE A 230 10.58 -1.80 -10.78
N LEU A 231 11.56 -2.53 -10.24
CA LEU A 231 11.76 -3.94 -10.58
C LEU A 231 12.19 -4.73 -9.35
N ASP A 232 11.72 -5.97 -9.22
CA ASP A 232 12.33 -6.92 -8.30
C ASP A 232 13.64 -7.47 -8.87
N ASP A 233 14.72 -6.78 -8.63
CA ASP A 233 16.08 -7.19 -8.98
C ASP A 233 16.96 -7.50 -7.76
N TYR A 234 16.36 -7.58 -6.57
CA TYR A 234 17.07 -7.71 -5.29
C TYR A 234 18.10 -8.86 -5.28
N LYS A 235 17.76 -9.99 -5.88
CA LYS A 235 18.67 -11.15 -5.94
C LYS A 235 19.84 -10.98 -6.92
N ASN A 236 19.70 -10.11 -7.92
CA ASN A 236 20.67 -10.00 -9.00
C ASN A 236 21.76 -8.94 -8.73
N GLY A 237 21.44 -7.90 -7.95
CA GLY A 237 22.38 -6.85 -7.51
C GLY A 237 23.10 -6.08 -8.63
N LYS A 238 22.60 -6.15 -9.88
CA LYS A 238 23.27 -5.58 -11.06
C LYS A 238 22.74 -4.17 -11.35
N LEU A 239 23.67 -3.22 -11.49
CA LEU A 239 23.36 -1.87 -11.92
C LEU A 239 23.15 -1.83 -13.44
N LYS A 240 21.94 -1.52 -13.88
CA LYS A 240 21.56 -1.33 -15.29
C LYS A 240 20.37 -0.38 -15.40
N SER A 241 20.23 0.27 -16.55
CA SER A 241 19.16 1.26 -16.80
C SER A 241 17.76 0.66 -16.73
N GLY A 242 17.59 -0.63 -16.95
CA GLY A 242 16.32 -1.35 -16.73
C GLY A 242 16.20 -2.03 -15.37
N GLY A 243 17.11 -1.75 -14.42
CA GLY A 243 17.03 -2.21 -13.03
C GLY A 243 16.29 -1.22 -12.14
N ASN A 244 15.98 -1.64 -10.91
CA ASN A 244 15.25 -0.81 -9.96
C ASN A 244 15.97 0.53 -9.70
N GLY A 245 15.25 1.65 -9.84
CA GLY A 245 15.78 3.00 -9.74
C GLY A 245 16.53 3.50 -10.98
N GLY A 246 16.69 2.69 -12.04
CA GLY A 246 17.26 3.15 -13.30
C GLY A 246 16.34 4.15 -14.01
N ILE A 247 16.91 5.13 -14.71
CA ILE A 247 16.16 5.88 -15.73
C ILE A 247 16.16 5.02 -16.98
N TYR A 248 14.99 4.46 -17.29
CA TYR A 248 14.85 3.37 -18.26
C TYR A 248 15.47 3.72 -19.63
N SER A 249 16.33 2.87 -20.12
CA SER A 249 17.09 3.05 -21.37
C SER A 249 18.04 4.26 -21.41
N PHE A 250 18.20 5.02 -20.31
CA PHE A 250 19.14 6.13 -20.21
C PHE A 250 20.33 5.82 -19.33
N SER A 251 20.09 5.55 -18.05
CA SER A 251 21.15 5.45 -17.06
C SER A 251 20.84 4.42 -15.99
N ALA A 252 21.86 3.61 -15.64
CA ALA A 252 21.81 2.78 -14.45
C ALA A 252 21.91 3.64 -13.18
N PRO A 253 21.30 3.22 -12.06
CA PRO A 253 21.53 3.87 -10.79
C PRO A 253 23.02 3.75 -10.39
N SER A 254 23.55 4.76 -9.71
CA SER A 254 24.95 4.77 -9.27
C SER A 254 25.25 3.79 -8.14
N LYS A 255 24.21 3.34 -7.41
CA LYS A 255 24.31 2.40 -6.30
C LYS A 255 23.12 1.45 -6.29
N PHE A 256 23.36 0.19 -5.89
CA PHE A 256 22.30 -0.78 -5.64
C PHE A 256 21.80 -0.62 -4.22
N VAL A 257 20.54 -0.19 -4.09
CA VAL A 257 19.91 0.10 -2.78
C VAL A 257 18.51 -0.51 -2.66
N SER A 258 18.15 -1.42 -3.58
CA SER A 258 16.85 -2.12 -3.57
C SER A 258 16.65 -2.90 -2.28
N ARG A 259 15.43 -2.86 -1.74
CA ARG A 259 14.99 -3.71 -0.63
C ARG A 259 14.38 -5.01 -1.16
N LYS A 260 14.25 -5.99 -0.29
CA LYS A 260 13.61 -7.28 -0.61
C LYS A 260 12.16 -7.07 -1.07
N PRO A 261 11.64 -7.92 -1.99
CA PRO A 261 10.22 -7.91 -2.32
C PRO A 261 9.34 -7.98 -1.06
N GLY A 262 8.21 -7.27 -1.08
CA GLY A 262 7.31 -7.16 0.06
C GLY A 262 7.82 -6.22 1.17
N GLN A 263 8.84 -5.41 0.90
CA GLN A 263 9.28 -4.31 1.77
C GLN A 263 9.01 -2.96 1.10
N TRP A 264 8.54 -1.98 1.87
CA TRP A 264 8.36 -0.61 1.40
C TRP A 264 9.70 0.03 1.07
N GLN A 265 9.78 0.67 -0.08
CA GLN A 265 10.90 1.49 -0.53
C GLN A 265 10.46 2.95 -0.61
N THR A 266 11.36 3.87 -0.26
CA THR A 266 11.11 5.32 -0.31
C THR A 266 11.82 5.91 -1.52
N ALA A 267 11.12 6.73 -2.30
CA ALA A 267 11.71 7.44 -3.41
C ALA A 267 11.37 8.92 -3.38
N GLU A 268 12.33 9.74 -3.78
CA GLU A 268 12.16 11.14 -4.12
C GLU A 268 12.78 11.38 -5.49
N ALA A 269 12.05 12.07 -6.36
CA ALA A 269 12.55 12.46 -7.66
C ALA A 269 12.31 13.95 -7.89
N THR A 270 13.33 14.63 -8.39
CA THR A 270 13.26 16.02 -8.86
C THR A 270 13.44 16.03 -10.37
N ILE A 271 12.57 16.73 -11.08
CA ILE A 271 12.78 17.10 -12.49
C ILE A 271 12.69 18.62 -12.62
N ARG A 272 13.75 19.20 -13.21
CA ARG A 272 13.83 20.65 -13.51
C ARG A 272 14.44 20.82 -14.91
N GLY A 273 13.67 21.39 -15.84
CA GLY A 273 14.05 21.38 -17.25
C GLY A 273 14.20 19.94 -17.74
N ASP A 274 15.38 19.61 -18.23
CA ASP A 274 15.79 18.28 -18.70
C ASP A 274 16.68 17.50 -17.70
N LEU A 275 16.80 18.01 -16.45
CA LEU A 275 17.64 17.40 -15.42
C LEU A 275 16.80 16.62 -14.41
N VAL A 276 17.22 15.39 -14.15
CA VAL A 276 16.57 14.48 -13.18
C VAL A 276 17.54 14.09 -12.07
N THR A 277 17.10 14.25 -10.82
CA THR A 277 17.76 13.74 -9.61
C THR A 277 16.86 12.74 -8.94
N VAL A 278 17.38 11.59 -8.52
CA VAL A 278 16.60 10.54 -7.83
C VAL A 278 17.30 10.09 -6.56
N MET A 279 16.54 10.08 -5.49
CA MET A 279 16.88 9.44 -4.22
C MET A 279 16.08 8.16 -4.07
N LEU A 280 16.70 7.05 -3.71
CA LEU A 280 16.06 5.78 -3.40
C LEU A 280 16.56 5.26 -2.06
N ASN A 281 15.64 4.99 -1.14
CA ASN A 281 15.95 4.53 0.22
C ASN A 281 16.98 5.42 0.95
N GLY A 282 16.88 6.75 0.77
CA GLY A 282 17.76 7.75 1.38
C GLY A 282 19.11 7.95 0.68
N VAL A 283 19.36 7.25 -0.45
CA VAL A 283 20.61 7.35 -1.19
C VAL A 283 20.37 8.01 -2.54
N LYS A 284 21.19 9.02 -2.90
CA LYS A 284 21.16 9.63 -4.22
C LYS A 284 21.74 8.63 -5.25
N ILE A 285 20.91 8.24 -6.21
CA ILE A 285 21.25 7.25 -7.24
C ILE A 285 21.39 7.86 -8.63
N HIS A 286 20.79 9.04 -8.86
CA HIS A 286 21.03 9.90 -10.02
C HIS A 286 21.14 11.35 -9.52
N ASP A 287 22.07 12.12 -10.10
CA ASP A 287 22.32 13.51 -9.75
C ASP A 287 22.39 14.38 -11.00
N ASN A 288 21.36 15.22 -11.19
CA ASN A 288 21.23 16.11 -12.36
C ASN A 288 21.48 15.40 -13.70
N LEU A 289 20.97 14.16 -13.82
CA LEU A 289 21.07 13.41 -15.07
C LEU A 289 20.25 14.09 -16.16
N LYS A 290 20.89 14.41 -17.29
CA LYS A 290 20.17 14.97 -18.43
C LYS A 290 19.33 13.91 -19.12
N VAL A 291 18.03 14.22 -19.34
CA VAL A 291 17.04 13.38 -20.01
C VAL A 291 16.42 14.17 -21.17
N ASP A 292 17.01 14.04 -22.35
CA ASP A 292 16.68 14.82 -23.55
C ASP A 292 15.68 14.16 -24.50
N ARG A 293 15.21 12.96 -24.16
CA ARG A 293 14.17 12.22 -24.88
C ARG A 293 13.32 11.40 -23.94
N SER A 294 12.15 10.95 -24.39
CA SER A 294 11.27 10.05 -23.63
C SER A 294 11.89 8.65 -23.47
N THR A 295 11.49 7.95 -22.40
CA THR A 295 11.81 6.53 -22.16
C THR A 295 10.76 5.62 -22.82
N GLY A 296 10.98 4.31 -22.84
CA GLY A 296 9.97 3.35 -23.30
C GLY A 296 8.64 3.49 -22.55
N GLY A 297 7.51 3.20 -23.18
CA GLY A 297 6.19 3.25 -22.55
C GLY A 297 5.60 4.65 -22.30
N HIS A 298 6.27 5.70 -22.73
CA HIS A 298 5.87 7.11 -22.56
C HIS A 298 4.50 7.45 -23.18
N LEU A 299 3.91 8.58 -22.77
CA LEU A 299 2.65 9.07 -23.30
C LEU A 299 2.79 9.76 -24.67
N ASP A 300 3.85 10.56 -24.83
CA ASP A 300 4.19 11.34 -26.03
C ASP A 300 5.65 11.80 -25.98
N GLU A 301 6.14 12.44 -27.06
CA GLU A 301 7.52 12.91 -27.20
C GLU A 301 7.75 14.37 -26.75
N ASN A 302 6.75 15.02 -26.16
CA ASN A 302 6.82 16.44 -25.80
C ASN A 302 7.57 16.65 -24.47
N VAL A 303 8.83 16.26 -24.38
CA VAL A 303 9.62 16.17 -23.14
C VAL A 303 9.70 17.45 -22.33
N ASP A 304 9.65 18.63 -23.00
CA ASP A 304 9.72 19.96 -22.37
C ASP A 304 8.38 20.48 -21.86
N GLN A 305 7.29 19.85 -22.23
CA GLN A 305 5.95 20.29 -21.86
C GLN A 305 5.50 19.72 -20.51
N PRO A 306 4.63 20.43 -19.76
CA PRO A 306 4.00 19.88 -18.59
C PRO A 306 3.29 18.54 -18.93
N GLY A 307 3.48 17.54 -18.09
CA GLY A 307 2.86 16.22 -18.23
C GLY A 307 2.38 15.65 -16.89
N PRO A 308 1.52 14.63 -16.92
CA PRO A 308 1.04 13.99 -15.70
C PRO A 308 2.13 13.11 -15.07
N VAL A 309 1.98 12.80 -13.80
CA VAL A 309 2.62 11.61 -13.23
C VAL A 309 1.87 10.39 -13.77
N MET A 310 2.63 9.38 -14.21
CA MET A 310 2.07 8.10 -14.66
C MET A 310 2.68 6.95 -13.85
N LEU A 311 1.85 5.99 -13.49
CA LEU A 311 2.26 4.76 -12.81
C LEU A 311 1.98 3.59 -13.75
N GLN A 312 3.01 2.80 -14.01
CA GLN A 312 2.88 1.63 -14.88
C GLN A 312 2.10 0.53 -14.18
N GLY A 313 1.06 0.04 -14.82
CA GLY A 313 0.15 -0.97 -14.29
C GLY A 313 0.00 -2.22 -15.14
N ASP A 314 0.62 -2.29 -16.29
CA ASP A 314 0.44 -3.38 -17.26
C ASP A 314 1.40 -4.57 -17.07
N HIS A 315 2.47 -4.41 -16.29
CA HIS A 315 3.54 -5.41 -16.16
C HIS A 315 3.50 -6.22 -14.87
N GLY A 316 2.99 -5.67 -13.77
CA GLY A 316 3.00 -6.40 -12.51
C GLY A 316 2.21 -5.73 -11.38
N ALA A 317 2.02 -6.47 -10.30
CA ALA A 317 1.37 -5.96 -9.11
C ALA A 317 2.30 -5.01 -8.34
N ILE A 318 1.74 -3.94 -7.80
CA ILE A 318 2.46 -2.94 -7.02
C ILE A 318 1.49 -2.21 -6.09
N ALA A 319 1.99 -1.71 -4.97
CA ALA A 319 1.32 -0.68 -4.20
C ALA A 319 2.19 0.57 -4.09
N PHE A 320 1.54 1.72 -4.16
CA PHE A 320 2.11 3.01 -3.82
C PHE A 320 1.38 3.59 -2.60
N ARG A 321 2.07 4.41 -1.82
CA ARG A 321 1.44 5.22 -0.77
C ARG A 321 2.19 6.53 -0.56
N LYS A 322 1.57 7.46 0.16
CA LYS A 322 2.17 8.74 0.52
C LYS A 322 2.74 9.49 -0.71
N ILE A 323 2.04 9.42 -1.84
CA ILE A 323 2.44 10.16 -3.04
C ILE A 323 2.13 11.63 -2.83
N ARG A 324 3.15 12.48 -2.85
CA ARG A 324 3.06 13.93 -2.66
C ARG A 324 4.00 14.67 -3.58
N ILE A 325 3.61 15.87 -3.97
CA ILE A 325 4.30 16.64 -4.99
C ILE A 325 4.43 18.11 -4.59
N LYS A 326 5.55 18.72 -4.96
CA LYS A 326 5.84 20.15 -4.84
C LYS A 326 6.24 20.66 -6.21
N THR A 327 5.48 21.62 -6.76
CA THR A 327 5.87 22.33 -7.99
C THR A 327 7.02 23.29 -7.72
N LEU A 328 7.97 23.32 -8.64
CA LEU A 328 9.08 24.28 -8.62
C LEU A 328 8.77 25.47 -9.52
N GLN A 329 9.22 26.64 -9.11
CA GLN A 329 9.13 27.87 -9.91
C GLN A 329 10.35 28.00 -10.83
#